data_bc9406cb366bb49a5e17980f3ae893af
#
_entry.id   bc9406cb366bb49a5e17980f3ae893af
#
_cell.length_a   1.000
_cell.length_b   1.000
_cell.length_c   1.000
_cell.angle_alpha   90.00
_cell.angle_beta   90.00
_cell.angle_gamma   90.00
#
_symmetry.space_group_name_H-M   'P 1'
#
loop_
_entity.id
_entity.type
_entity.pdbx_description
1 polymer ?
#
loop_
_entity_poly.entity_id
_entity_poly.type
_entity_poly.pdbx_seq_one_letter_code
_entity_poly.pdbx_strand_id
1 'polypeptide(L)'
;MCEIFIRANPDSYQTQSRSLRLHGVATSIRLETLFWEVLEELAQRDAMSVNQLLARLHDELAEHRGEASLTANFASFLRVCCMRYLLLQNEGRIPVDTNVPIRTLDARTVLSDLPASWVDDSPRPRAGEGPGERAQRFKHRQAAI
;
A
#
# COMPACT_ATOMS: atom_id res chain seq x y z
N MET A 1 27.15 4.52 12.60
CA MET A 1 25.72 4.43 12.24
C MET A 1 25.44 5.03 10.87
N CYS A 2 25.96 6.19 10.57
CA CYS A 2 25.63 6.91 9.32
C CYS A 2 26.07 6.20 8.03
N GLU A 3 27.20 5.49 8.01
CA GLU A 3 27.72 4.85 6.79
C GLU A 3 26.77 3.84 6.15
N ILE A 4 25.97 3.12 6.94
CA ILE A 4 24.98 2.16 6.42
C ILE A 4 23.98 2.86 5.52
N PHE A 5 23.56 4.07 5.87
CA PHE A 5 22.53 4.81 5.14
C PHE A 5 23.11 5.72 4.05
N ILE A 6 24.23 6.42 4.35
CA ILE A 6 24.82 7.37 3.39
C ILE A 6 25.46 6.68 2.18
N ARG A 7 25.79 5.39 2.27
CA ARG A 7 26.29 4.60 1.13
C ARG A 7 25.18 4.05 0.24
N ALA A 8 23.93 4.43 0.47
CA ALA A 8 22.86 4.11 -0.47
C ALA A 8 23.19 4.65 -1.87
N ASN A 9 22.96 3.83 -2.91
CA ASN A 9 23.17 4.28 -4.27
C ASN A 9 22.27 5.50 -4.56
N PRO A 10 22.85 6.64 -5.03
CA PRO A 10 22.06 7.83 -5.37
C PRO A 10 20.88 7.55 -6.31
N ASP A 11 21.02 6.61 -7.24
CA ASP A 11 19.95 6.26 -8.17
C ASP A 11 18.73 5.66 -7.46
N SER A 12 18.92 4.98 -6.33
CA SER A 12 17.84 4.33 -5.60
C SER A 12 16.82 5.32 -5.01
N TYR A 13 17.23 6.53 -4.67
CA TYR A 13 16.37 7.58 -4.12
C TYR A 13 16.04 8.69 -5.12
N GLN A 14 16.42 8.56 -6.39
CA GLN A 14 15.92 9.42 -7.45
C GLN A 14 14.47 9.11 -7.76
N THR A 15 13.67 10.15 -8.02
CA THR A 15 12.27 9.99 -8.35
C THR A 15 12.06 9.74 -9.84
N GLN A 16 11.20 8.75 -10.16
CA GLN A 16 10.74 8.44 -11.51
C GLN A 16 9.24 8.58 -11.60
N SER A 17 8.77 9.23 -12.66
CA SER A 17 7.33 9.30 -12.97
C SER A 17 6.98 8.22 -13.99
N ARG A 18 5.95 7.42 -13.70
CA ARG A 18 5.39 6.44 -14.64
C ARG A 18 3.93 6.76 -14.90
N SER A 19 3.55 6.75 -16.15
CA SER A 19 2.16 6.96 -16.57
C SER A 19 1.43 5.63 -16.65
N LEU A 20 0.23 5.59 -16.11
CA LEU A 20 -0.67 4.44 -16.19
C LEU A 20 -2.10 4.91 -16.44
N ARG A 21 -2.97 3.98 -16.85
CA ARG A 21 -4.39 4.25 -16.97
C ARG A 21 -5.14 3.58 -15.83
N LEU A 22 -5.83 4.39 -15.03
CA LEU A 22 -6.76 3.93 -14.01
C LEU A 22 -8.17 4.23 -14.51
N HIS A 23 -8.96 3.19 -14.78
CA HIS A 23 -10.33 3.31 -15.31
C HIS A 23 -10.44 4.22 -16.55
N GLY A 24 -9.46 4.10 -17.48
CA GLY A 24 -9.41 4.92 -18.70
C GLY A 24 -8.81 6.32 -18.51
N VAL A 25 -8.59 6.77 -17.29
CA VAL A 25 -7.97 8.07 -16.99
C VAL A 25 -6.45 7.92 -16.94
N ALA A 26 -5.74 8.73 -17.72
CA ALA A 26 -4.29 8.79 -17.68
C ALA A 26 -3.85 9.43 -16.35
N THR A 27 -3.07 8.68 -15.57
CA THR A 27 -2.56 9.09 -14.26
C THR A 27 -1.06 8.96 -14.25
N SER A 28 -0.34 9.93 -13.71
CA SER A 28 1.10 9.89 -13.51
C SER A 28 1.40 9.71 -12.02
N ILE A 29 2.20 8.69 -11.71
CA ILE A 29 2.63 8.39 -10.35
C ILE A 29 4.14 8.59 -10.27
N ARG A 30 4.57 9.33 -9.26
CA ARG A 30 5.97 9.65 -9.01
C ARG A 30 6.43 8.99 -7.72
N LEU A 31 7.37 8.06 -7.85
CA LEU A 31 8.01 7.34 -6.74
C LEU A 31 9.52 7.32 -6.94
N GLU A 32 10.23 7.08 -5.87
CA GLU A 32 11.65 6.81 -5.90
C GLU A 32 11.93 5.44 -6.54
N THR A 33 13.08 5.30 -7.21
CA THR A 33 13.44 4.10 -7.97
C THR A 33 13.33 2.82 -7.12
N LEU A 34 13.79 2.87 -5.87
CA LEU A 34 13.72 1.71 -4.98
C LEU A 34 12.29 1.21 -4.73
N PHE A 35 11.30 2.12 -4.64
CA PHE A 35 9.90 1.71 -4.50
C PHE A 35 9.35 1.08 -5.78
N TRP A 36 9.79 1.56 -6.95
CA TRP A 36 9.43 0.92 -8.21
C TRP A 36 9.98 -0.51 -8.31
N GLU A 37 11.21 -0.75 -7.87
CA GLU A 37 11.82 -2.09 -7.83
C GLU A 37 11.04 -3.04 -6.92
N VAL A 38 10.62 -2.60 -5.74
CA VAL A 38 9.78 -3.40 -4.84
C VAL A 38 8.41 -3.68 -5.44
N LEU A 39 7.78 -2.71 -6.11
CA LEU A 39 6.50 -2.91 -6.80
C LEU A 39 6.64 -3.87 -7.99
N GLU A 40 7.76 -3.86 -8.70
CA GLU A 40 8.06 -4.81 -9.77
C GLU A 40 8.19 -6.23 -9.22
N GLU A 41 8.87 -6.43 -8.11
CA GLU A 41 8.96 -7.73 -7.43
C GLU A 41 7.57 -8.23 -7.01
N LEU A 42 6.76 -7.38 -6.36
CA LEU A 42 5.39 -7.70 -5.98
C LEU A 42 4.53 -8.12 -7.18
N ALA A 43 4.61 -7.38 -8.28
CA ALA A 43 3.87 -7.68 -9.49
C ALA A 43 4.31 -9.02 -10.10
N GLN A 44 5.62 -9.28 -10.18
CA GLN A 44 6.17 -10.53 -10.70
C GLN A 44 5.73 -11.74 -9.88
N ARG A 45 5.68 -11.63 -8.55
CA ARG A 45 5.21 -12.72 -7.67
C ARG A 45 3.79 -13.17 -8.01
N ASP A 46 2.94 -12.26 -8.42
CA ASP A 46 1.55 -12.54 -8.78
C ASP A 46 1.32 -12.66 -10.30
N ALA A 47 2.42 -12.79 -11.08
CA ALA A 47 2.40 -12.94 -12.54
C ALA A 47 1.62 -11.83 -13.26
N MET A 48 1.81 -10.58 -12.81
CA MET A 48 1.18 -9.40 -13.40
C MET A 48 2.19 -8.30 -13.71
N SER A 49 1.81 -7.33 -14.54
CA SER A 49 2.60 -6.12 -14.74
C SER A 49 2.44 -5.15 -13.56
N VAL A 50 3.40 -4.23 -13.39
CA VAL A 50 3.28 -3.17 -12.39
C VAL A 50 2.01 -2.34 -12.58
N ASN A 51 1.64 -2.02 -13.82
CA ASN A 51 0.41 -1.27 -14.09
C ASN A 51 -0.86 -2.02 -13.64
N GLN A 52 -0.90 -3.35 -13.83
CA GLN A 52 -1.99 -4.18 -13.33
C GLN A 52 -2.01 -4.22 -11.80
N LEU A 53 -0.85 -4.35 -11.15
CA LEU A 53 -0.75 -4.29 -9.70
C LEU A 53 -1.27 -2.95 -9.16
N LEU A 54 -0.84 -1.83 -9.74
CA LEU A 54 -1.26 -0.50 -9.29
C LEU A 54 -2.76 -0.28 -9.49
N ALA A 55 -3.32 -0.70 -10.63
CA ALA A 55 -4.76 -0.62 -10.86
C ALA A 55 -5.53 -1.44 -9.82
N ARG A 56 -5.10 -2.66 -9.54
CA ARG A 56 -5.72 -3.52 -8.53
C ARG A 56 -5.65 -2.93 -7.13
N LEU A 57 -4.49 -2.45 -6.70
CA LEU A 57 -4.33 -1.79 -5.39
C LEU A 57 -5.19 -0.54 -5.28
N HIS A 58 -5.33 0.22 -6.37
CA HIS A 58 -6.20 1.38 -6.43
C HIS A 58 -7.66 0.99 -6.21
N ASP A 59 -8.13 -0.04 -6.91
CA ASP A 59 -9.52 -0.52 -6.81
C ASP A 59 -9.84 -1.07 -5.42
N GLU A 60 -8.97 -1.92 -4.89
CA GLU A 60 -9.12 -2.49 -3.54
C GLU A 60 -9.11 -1.40 -2.45
N LEU A 61 -8.27 -0.36 -2.63
CA LEU A 61 -8.26 0.78 -1.71
C LEU A 61 -9.54 1.62 -1.82
N ALA A 62 -10.06 1.81 -3.05
CA ALA A 62 -11.34 2.50 -3.28
C ALA A 62 -12.50 1.79 -2.60
N GLU A 63 -12.59 0.48 -2.76
CA GLU A 63 -13.60 -0.34 -2.11
C GLU A 63 -13.51 -0.29 -0.59
N HIS A 64 -12.29 -0.22 -0.05
CA HIS A 64 -12.07 -0.23 1.40
C HIS A 64 -12.28 1.15 2.05
N ARG A 65 -11.91 2.25 1.37
CA ARG A 65 -11.90 3.60 1.95
C ARG A 65 -12.77 4.63 1.24
N GLY A 66 -13.34 4.31 0.08
CA GLY A 66 -14.06 5.25 -0.78
C GLY A 66 -13.14 6.07 -1.68
N GLU A 67 -13.64 6.47 -2.86
CA GLU A 67 -12.85 7.12 -3.92
C GLU A 67 -12.25 8.48 -3.53
N ALA A 68 -12.90 9.25 -2.65
CA ALA A 68 -12.42 10.57 -2.24
C ALA A 68 -11.06 10.54 -1.51
N SER A 69 -10.66 9.38 -0.97
CA SER A 69 -9.39 9.19 -0.26
C SER A 69 -8.20 8.91 -1.20
N LEU A 70 -8.46 8.56 -2.46
CA LEU A 70 -7.48 7.99 -3.37
C LEU A 70 -6.60 9.02 -4.07
N THR A 71 -7.18 10.16 -4.47
CA THR A 71 -6.51 11.09 -5.38
C THR A 71 -5.35 11.86 -4.74
N ALA A 72 -5.41 12.12 -3.45
CA ALA A 72 -4.41 12.96 -2.76
C ALA A 72 -3.17 12.19 -2.27
N ASN A 73 -3.26 10.88 -2.00
CA ASN A 73 -2.23 10.14 -1.25
C ASN A 73 -1.85 8.76 -1.83
N PHE A 74 -2.21 8.45 -3.08
CA PHE A 74 -1.94 7.12 -3.63
C PHE A 74 -0.43 6.80 -3.69
N ALA A 75 0.41 7.76 -4.05
CA ALA A 75 1.87 7.56 -4.04
C ALA A 75 2.39 7.26 -2.62
N SER A 76 1.88 7.94 -1.60
CA SER A 76 2.23 7.67 -0.20
C SER A 76 1.74 6.29 0.24
N PHE A 77 0.54 5.89 -0.17
CA PHE A 77 0.02 4.55 0.07
C PHE A 77 0.93 3.48 -0.55
N LEU A 78 1.40 3.67 -1.79
CA LEU A 78 2.30 2.72 -2.44
C LEU A 78 3.64 2.58 -1.72
N ARG A 79 4.21 3.68 -1.20
CA ARG A 79 5.42 3.63 -0.36
C ARG A 79 5.19 2.80 0.90
N VAL A 80 4.06 2.99 1.55
CA VAL A 80 3.68 2.21 2.73
C VAL A 80 3.48 0.74 2.38
N CYS A 81 2.87 0.41 1.23
CA CYS A 81 2.75 -0.98 0.76
C CYS A 81 4.12 -1.64 0.60
N CYS A 82 5.09 -0.95 -0.02
CA CYS A 82 6.45 -1.47 -0.19
C CYS A 82 7.13 -1.73 1.16
N MET A 83 7.08 -0.77 2.08
CA MET A 83 7.65 -0.94 3.42
C MET A 83 6.98 -2.07 4.19
N ARG A 84 5.65 -2.15 4.12
CA ARG A 84 4.87 -3.20 4.77
C ARG A 84 5.22 -4.58 4.23
N TYR A 85 5.40 -4.71 2.92
CA TYR A 85 5.87 -5.95 2.29
C TYR A 85 7.20 -6.41 2.86
N LEU A 86 8.20 -5.53 2.89
CA LEU A 86 9.53 -5.85 3.42
C LEU A 86 9.51 -6.18 4.92
N LEU A 87 8.71 -5.47 5.71
CA LEU A 87 8.57 -5.73 7.14
C LEU A 87 7.90 -7.09 7.40
N LEU A 88 6.86 -7.44 6.66
CA LEU A 88 6.18 -8.74 6.81
C LEU A 88 7.08 -9.91 6.35
N GLN A 89 7.95 -9.70 5.35
CA GLN A 89 8.99 -10.68 5.00
C GLN A 89 10.01 -10.82 6.12
N ASN A 90 10.48 -9.72 6.69
CA ASN A 90 11.45 -9.75 7.79
C ASN A 90 10.90 -10.47 9.03
N GLU A 91 9.59 -10.39 9.28
CA GLU A 91 8.91 -11.12 10.34
C GLU A 91 8.56 -12.58 9.97
N GLY A 92 8.90 -13.03 8.76
CA GLY A 92 8.60 -14.37 8.27
C GLY A 92 7.12 -14.64 7.98
N ARG A 93 6.28 -13.59 7.91
CA ARG A 93 4.84 -13.66 7.63
C ARG A 93 4.54 -13.77 6.15
N ILE A 94 5.37 -13.16 5.33
CA ILE A 94 5.40 -13.34 3.88
C ILE A 94 6.68 -14.11 3.54
N PRO A 95 6.61 -15.24 2.82
CA PRO A 95 7.81 -15.98 2.43
C PRO A 95 8.78 -15.11 1.62
N VAL A 96 10.08 -15.25 1.88
CA VAL A 96 11.13 -14.60 1.09
C VAL A 96 11.21 -15.19 -0.32
N ASP A 97 10.78 -16.45 -0.49
CA ASP A 97 10.68 -17.09 -1.80
C ASP A 97 9.68 -16.35 -2.69
N THR A 98 10.18 -15.69 -3.71
CA THR A 98 9.39 -14.92 -4.67
C THR A 98 8.55 -15.77 -5.61
N ASN A 99 8.74 -17.10 -5.64
CA ASN A 99 7.87 -18.01 -6.38
C ASN A 99 6.52 -18.27 -5.69
N VAL A 100 6.38 -17.86 -4.43
CA VAL A 100 5.11 -17.96 -3.70
C VAL A 100 4.29 -16.69 -3.98
N PRO A 101 3.17 -16.77 -4.71
CA PRO A 101 2.36 -15.61 -5.02
C PRO A 101 1.71 -15.00 -3.76
N ILE A 102 1.67 -13.68 -3.67
CA ILE A 102 1.03 -12.97 -2.54
C ILE A 102 -0.46 -13.30 -2.45
N ARG A 103 -1.15 -13.39 -3.58
CA ARG A 103 -2.58 -13.73 -3.66
C ARG A 103 -2.96 -15.09 -3.07
N THR A 104 -1.99 -16.00 -2.87
CA THR A 104 -2.23 -17.33 -2.28
C THR A 104 -2.12 -17.32 -0.75
N LEU A 105 -1.64 -16.23 -0.17
CA LEU A 105 -1.48 -16.10 1.26
C LEU A 105 -2.81 -15.72 1.93
N ASP A 106 -3.10 -16.35 3.07
CA ASP A 106 -4.26 -15.96 3.86
C ASP A 106 -3.98 -14.66 4.62
N ALA A 107 -4.68 -13.60 4.26
CA ALA A 107 -4.52 -12.28 4.85
C ALA A 107 -4.76 -12.27 6.37
N ARG A 108 -5.67 -13.09 6.89
CA ARG A 108 -5.95 -13.18 8.33
C ARG A 108 -4.74 -13.73 9.08
N THR A 109 -4.11 -14.77 8.54
CA THR A 109 -2.91 -15.36 9.11
C THR A 109 -1.72 -14.40 9.04
N VAL A 110 -1.51 -13.77 7.87
CA VAL A 110 -0.42 -12.80 7.69
C VAL A 110 -0.54 -11.60 8.63
N LEU A 111 -1.77 -11.13 8.87
CA LEU A 111 -2.06 -9.94 9.67
C LEU A 111 -2.39 -10.24 11.14
N SER A 112 -2.39 -11.50 11.58
CA SER A 112 -2.67 -11.86 12.96
C SER A 112 -1.64 -11.25 13.92
N ASP A 113 -2.12 -10.81 15.09
CA ASP A 113 -1.27 -10.30 16.18
C ASP A 113 -0.36 -9.10 15.80
N LEU A 114 -0.67 -8.41 14.70
CA LEU A 114 0.00 -7.16 14.38
C LEU A 114 -0.48 -6.02 15.29
N PRO A 115 0.38 -5.04 15.60
CA PRO A 115 -0.03 -3.85 16.35
C PRO A 115 -1.21 -3.15 15.66
N ALA A 116 -2.15 -2.62 16.44
CA ALA A 116 -3.31 -1.89 15.90
C ALA A 116 -2.95 -0.69 15.02
N SER A 117 -1.74 -0.14 15.18
CA SER A 117 -1.20 0.91 14.30
C SER A 117 -0.86 0.40 12.88
N TRP A 118 -0.79 -0.91 12.69
CA TRP A 118 -0.44 -1.54 11.41
C TRP A 118 -1.64 -2.11 10.66
N VAL A 119 -2.77 -2.26 11.33
CA VAL A 119 -3.99 -2.84 10.77
C VAL A 119 -5.14 -1.86 10.95
N ASP A 120 -5.85 -1.59 9.88
CA ASP A 120 -7.07 -0.78 9.92
C ASP A 120 -8.28 -1.71 10.13
N ASP A 121 -8.77 -1.77 11.36
CA ASP A 121 -9.99 -2.49 11.75
C ASP A 121 -11.25 -1.61 11.62
N SER A 122 -11.13 -0.45 10.99
CA SER A 122 -12.27 0.45 10.77
C SER A 122 -13.35 -0.26 9.95
N PRO A 123 -14.62 -0.20 10.37
CA PRO A 123 -15.70 -0.77 9.58
C PRO A 123 -15.76 -0.11 8.21
N ARG A 124 -15.93 -0.93 7.16
CA ARG A 124 -16.06 -0.42 5.79
C ARG A 124 -17.16 0.63 5.72
N PRO A 125 -16.98 1.71 4.92
CA PRO A 125 -18.05 2.68 4.72
C PRO A 125 -19.26 1.98 4.15
N ARG A 126 -20.44 2.24 4.72
CA ARG A 126 -21.69 1.87 4.10
C ARG A 126 -21.84 2.68 2.82
N ALA A 127 -22.37 2.05 1.76
CA ALA A 127 -22.67 2.74 0.52
C ALA A 127 -23.57 3.96 0.85
N GLY A 128 -23.07 5.19 0.59
CA GLY A 128 -23.77 6.45 0.88
C GLY A 128 -23.23 7.29 2.02
N GLU A 129 -22.25 6.83 2.83
CA GLU A 129 -21.62 7.65 3.86
C GLU A 129 -20.48 8.49 3.25
N GLY A 130 -20.67 9.83 3.22
CA GLY A 130 -19.66 10.78 2.77
C GLY A 130 -18.50 10.92 3.77
N PRO A 131 -17.34 11.46 3.31
CA PRO A 131 -16.11 11.55 4.11
C PRO A 131 -16.23 12.42 5.38
N GLY A 132 -17.24 13.28 5.48
CA GLY A 132 -17.48 14.14 6.65
C GLY A 132 -17.99 13.41 7.89
N GLU A 133 -18.73 12.34 7.73
CA GLU A 133 -19.34 11.63 8.87
C GLU A 133 -18.33 10.74 9.64
N ARG A 134 -17.25 10.30 8.98
CA ARG A 134 -16.19 9.53 9.66
C ARG A 134 -15.41 10.35 10.68
N ALA A 135 -15.11 11.59 10.37
CA ALA A 135 -14.33 12.45 11.25
C ALA A 135 -15.07 12.74 12.56
N GLN A 136 -16.41 12.78 12.53
CA GLN A 136 -17.23 12.99 13.72
C GLN A 136 -17.34 11.73 14.59
N ARG A 137 -17.43 10.54 13.99
CA ARG A 137 -17.46 9.26 14.75
C ARG A 137 -16.14 8.97 15.46
N PHE A 138 -14.99 9.33 14.86
CA PHE A 138 -13.68 9.14 15.48
C PHE A 138 -13.48 10.07 16.70
N LYS A 139 -13.95 11.33 16.60
CA LYS A 139 -13.90 12.28 17.73
C LYS A 139 -14.78 11.85 18.90
N HIS A 140 -15.93 11.24 18.65
CA HIS A 140 -16.82 10.74 19.72
C HIS A 140 -16.26 9.51 20.44
N ARG A 141 -15.44 8.68 19.79
CA ARG A 141 -14.83 7.52 20.43
C ARG A 141 -13.65 7.89 21.33
N GLN A 142 -12.93 8.98 21.02
CA GLN A 142 -11.84 9.49 21.88
C GLN A 142 -12.34 10.32 23.07
N ALA A 143 -13.55 10.84 23.01
CA ALA A 143 -14.16 11.59 24.12
C ALA A 143 -14.89 10.71 25.16
N ALA A 144 -14.95 9.38 24.94
CA ALA A 144 -15.63 8.42 25.82
C ALA A 144 -14.68 7.53 26.64
N ILE A 145 -13.37 7.93 26.72
CA ILE A 145 -12.38 7.29 27.59
C ILE A 145 -12.03 8.32 28.68
#